data_a21b8089601c6be743d3119c2e899830
#
_entry.id   a21b8089601c6be743d3119c2e899830
#
_cell.length_a   1.000
_cell.length_b   1.000
_cell.length_c   1.000
_cell.angle_alpha   90.00
_cell.angle_beta   90.00
_cell.angle_gamma   90.00
#
_symmetry.space_group_name_H-M   'P 1'
#
loop_
_entity.id
_entity.type
_entity.pdbx_description
1 polymer ?
#
loop_
_entity_poly.entity_id
_entity_poly.type
_entity_poly.pdbx_seq_one_letter_code
_entity_poly.pdbx_strand_id
1 'polypeptide(L)'
;MDNLKTLRISFFKFGAAFPDQVDVTNLQSTYEGRQIKLVHVSLDITQKTNRPAIFIDCGIHAREWVSPAFCIYSLDRLIDQGSSGLLRHFDIYMIPVANPDGYKHTWSSGRTRMWRKNRRPASRLLFKSLQTYQFWPGQQGGLSGKVKHFHKS
;
A
#
# COMPACT_ATOMS: atom_id res chain seq x y z
N MET A 1 12.04 5.31 -18.10
CA MET A 1 10.90 5.92 -17.40
C MET A 1 10.90 5.40 -15.96
N ASP A 2 10.84 6.24 -14.95
CA ASP A 2 10.83 5.78 -13.55
C ASP A 2 9.41 5.40 -13.13
N ASN A 3 9.05 4.14 -13.33
CA ASN A 3 7.69 3.64 -13.06
C ASN A 3 7.27 3.77 -11.59
N LEU A 4 8.21 3.67 -10.64
CA LEU A 4 7.91 3.93 -9.23
C LEU A 4 7.56 5.40 -8.98
N LYS A 5 8.28 6.32 -9.64
CA LYS A 5 7.97 7.75 -9.59
C LYS A 5 6.58 8.05 -10.17
N THR A 6 6.24 7.41 -11.29
CA THR A 6 4.93 7.56 -11.93
C THR A 6 3.79 7.08 -11.01
N LEU A 7 3.93 5.90 -10.39
CA LEU A 7 2.98 5.37 -9.42
C LEU A 7 2.79 6.35 -8.24
N ARG A 8 3.88 6.84 -7.66
CA ARG A 8 3.83 7.79 -6.54
C ARG A 8 3.12 9.09 -6.91
N ILE A 9 3.40 9.65 -8.09
CA ILE A 9 2.73 10.85 -8.59
C ILE A 9 1.22 10.63 -8.73
N SER A 10 0.80 9.45 -9.19
CA SER A 10 -0.63 9.12 -9.31
C SER A 10 -1.34 9.20 -7.97
N PHE A 11 -0.79 8.61 -6.89
CA PHE A 11 -1.44 8.67 -5.57
C PHE A 11 -1.51 10.08 -4.99
N PHE A 12 -0.46 10.89 -5.17
CA PHE A 12 -0.52 12.30 -4.76
C PHE A 12 -1.54 13.11 -5.53
N LYS A 13 -1.71 12.84 -6.84
CA LYS A 13 -2.75 13.48 -7.65
C LYS A 13 -4.15 13.13 -7.15
N PHE A 14 -4.39 11.89 -6.75
CA PHE A 14 -5.67 11.51 -6.16
C PHE A 14 -5.94 12.26 -4.84
N GLY A 15 -4.98 12.31 -3.91
CA GLY A 15 -5.14 13.09 -2.67
C GLY A 15 -5.38 14.57 -2.91
N ALA A 16 -4.72 15.16 -3.90
CA ALA A 16 -4.92 16.57 -4.26
C ALA A 16 -6.26 16.83 -4.98
N ALA A 17 -6.73 15.88 -5.78
CA ALA A 17 -8.00 16.00 -6.52
C ALA A 17 -9.24 15.70 -5.67
N PHE A 18 -9.09 14.85 -4.65
CA PHE A 18 -10.18 14.40 -3.78
C PHE A 18 -9.78 14.52 -2.29
N PRO A 19 -9.51 15.74 -1.78
CA PRO A 19 -8.94 15.94 -0.44
C PRO A 19 -9.88 15.50 0.69
N ASP A 20 -11.20 15.49 0.45
CA ASP A 20 -12.18 15.04 1.45
C ASP A 20 -12.36 13.52 1.48
N GLN A 21 -11.84 12.80 0.47
CA GLN A 21 -12.03 11.36 0.32
C GLN A 21 -10.74 10.56 0.38
N VAL A 22 -9.60 11.18 0.08
CA VAL A 22 -8.30 10.48 -0.04
C VAL A 22 -7.22 11.21 0.75
N ASP A 23 -6.65 10.50 1.72
CA ASP A 23 -5.44 10.93 2.41
C ASP A 23 -4.24 10.03 2.06
N VAL A 24 -3.08 10.64 1.85
CA VAL A 24 -1.83 9.94 1.50
C VAL A 24 -0.73 10.28 2.48
N THR A 25 -0.46 9.37 3.39
CA THR A 25 0.56 9.53 4.43
C THR A 25 1.81 8.70 4.17
N ASN A 26 2.92 9.06 4.85
CA ASN A 26 4.14 8.27 4.89
C ASN A 26 4.08 7.35 6.11
N LEU A 27 4.18 6.03 5.89
CA LEU A 27 4.29 5.09 7.01
C LEU A 27 5.71 5.04 7.57
N GLN A 28 6.68 4.76 6.70
CA GLN A 28 8.09 4.65 7.09
C GLN A 28 9.01 4.68 5.86
N SER A 29 10.31 4.81 6.13
CA SER A 29 11.35 4.66 5.11
C SER A 29 11.82 3.21 5.00
N THR A 30 12.08 2.76 3.78
CA THR A 30 12.70 1.46 3.51
C THR A 30 14.19 1.45 3.78
N TYR A 31 14.85 0.30 3.60
CA TYR A 31 16.30 0.16 3.69
C TYR A 31 17.06 1.09 2.74
N GLU A 32 16.57 1.29 1.50
CA GLU A 32 17.18 2.20 0.52
C GLU A 32 16.60 3.64 0.61
N GLY A 33 15.93 4.00 1.72
CA GLY A 33 15.45 5.36 2.00
C GLY A 33 14.16 5.77 1.26
N ARG A 34 13.42 4.82 0.63
CA ARG A 34 12.16 5.14 -0.06
C ARG A 34 10.99 5.12 0.92
N GLN A 35 10.09 6.09 0.77
CA GLN A 35 8.87 6.15 1.59
C GLN A 35 7.86 5.09 1.15
N ILE A 36 7.39 4.29 2.11
CA ILE A 36 6.20 3.46 1.96
C ILE A 36 4.98 4.36 2.24
N LYS A 37 4.04 4.37 1.30
CA LYS A 37 2.82 5.18 1.40
C LYS A 37 1.66 4.36 1.93
N LEU A 38 0.85 4.99 2.77
CA LEU A 38 -0.49 4.55 3.11
C LEU A 38 -1.48 5.50 2.43
N VAL A 39 -2.47 4.95 1.77
CA VAL A 39 -3.60 5.68 1.20
C VAL A 39 -4.83 5.29 1.99
N HIS A 40 -5.46 6.26 2.63
CA HIS A 40 -6.76 6.11 3.27
C HIS A 40 -7.83 6.65 2.32
N VAL A 41 -8.86 5.87 2.08
CA VAL A 41 -10.01 6.24 1.22
C VAL A 41 -11.29 6.04 2.01
N SER A 42 -12.11 7.08 2.04
CA SER A 42 -13.39 7.11 2.73
C SER A 42 -14.38 7.99 1.94
N LEU A 43 -15.66 7.96 2.27
CA LEU A 43 -16.61 8.93 1.75
C LEU A 43 -16.30 10.36 2.20
N ASP A 44 -15.83 10.48 3.45
CA ASP A 44 -15.40 11.72 4.06
C ASP A 44 -14.37 11.39 5.14
N ILE A 45 -13.09 11.69 4.88
CA ILE A 45 -11.99 11.44 5.81
C ILE A 45 -11.94 12.43 6.98
N THR A 46 -12.66 13.54 6.90
CA THR A 46 -12.72 14.56 7.96
C THR A 46 -13.59 14.11 9.13
N GLN A 47 -14.46 13.13 8.90
CA GLN A 47 -15.38 12.62 9.89
C GLN A 47 -14.90 11.32 10.50
N LYS A 48 -14.97 11.23 11.83
CA LYS A 48 -14.77 9.95 12.53
C LYS A 48 -15.95 9.04 12.25
N THR A 49 -15.70 7.89 11.67
CA THR A 49 -16.72 6.89 11.39
C THR A 49 -16.50 5.63 12.22
N ASN A 50 -17.59 4.91 12.52
CA ASN A 50 -17.53 3.58 13.11
C ASN A 50 -17.59 2.49 12.03
N ARG A 51 -17.35 2.84 10.76
CA ARG A 51 -17.32 1.87 9.66
C ARG A 51 -16.16 0.89 9.84
N PRO A 52 -16.37 -0.39 9.54
CA PRO A 52 -15.28 -1.35 9.53
C PRO A 52 -14.27 -0.96 8.43
N ALA A 53 -13.00 -1.26 8.69
CA ALA A 53 -11.92 -0.96 7.75
C ALA A 53 -11.53 -2.22 6.95
N ILE A 54 -11.24 -2.02 5.65
CA ILE A 54 -10.58 -3.00 4.79
C ILE A 54 -9.15 -2.53 4.57
N PHE A 55 -8.19 -3.43 4.81
CA PHE A 55 -6.79 -3.17 4.54
C PHE A 55 -6.33 -3.95 3.32
N ILE A 56 -5.71 -3.26 2.35
CA ILE A 56 -5.21 -3.83 1.10
C ILE A 56 -3.72 -3.52 0.99
N ASP A 57 -2.89 -4.55 0.85
CA ASP A 57 -1.48 -4.41 0.58
C ASP A 57 -1.13 -4.91 -0.83
N CYS A 58 -0.39 -4.11 -1.58
CA CYS A 58 0.05 -4.40 -2.92
C CYS A 58 1.59 -4.34 -3.02
N GLY A 59 2.13 -5.13 -3.94
CA GLY A 59 3.56 -5.06 -4.27
C GLY A 59 4.50 -5.50 -3.15
N ILE A 60 4.10 -6.47 -2.30
CA ILE A 60 4.99 -7.14 -1.36
C ILE A 60 6.12 -7.85 -2.12
N HIS A 61 5.77 -8.61 -3.16
CA HIS A 61 6.74 -9.27 -4.02
C HIS A 61 7.07 -8.38 -5.21
N ALA A 62 8.31 -7.98 -5.31
CA ALA A 62 8.77 -6.96 -6.25
C ALA A 62 8.48 -7.24 -7.73
N ARG A 63 8.49 -8.52 -8.14
CA ARG A 63 8.28 -8.95 -9.53
C ARG A 63 6.83 -8.97 -9.99
N GLU A 64 5.88 -8.85 -9.06
CA GLU A 64 4.45 -8.94 -9.31
C GLU A 64 3.89 -7.55 -9.66
N TRP A 65 4.24 -7.06 -10.85
CA TRP A 65 3.94 -5.69 -11.29
C TRP A 65 2.45 -5.39 -11.42
N VAL A 66 1.63 -6.43 -11.61
CA VAL A 66 0.17 -6.28 -11.66
C VAL A 66 -0.41 -5.81 -10.32
N SER A 67 0.22 -6.17 -9.20
CA SER A 67 -0.29 -5.87 -7.87
C SER A 67 -0.33 -4.35 -7.58
N PRO A 68 0.76 -3.56 -7.78
CA PRO A 68 0.67 -2.10 -7.70
C PRO A 68 -0.30 -1.46 -8.70
N ALA A 69 -0.39 -2.01 -9.92
CA ALA A 69 -1.34 -1.52 -10.93
C ALA A 69 -2.79 -1.74 -10.49
N PHE A 70 -3.08 -2.90 -9.89
CA PHE A 70 -4.37 -3.20 -9.30
C PHE A 70 -4.76 -2.20 -8.21
N CYS A 71 -3.83 -1.83 -7.32
CA CYS A 71 -4.11 -0.84 -6.28
C CYS A 71 -4.50 0.54 -6.86
N ILE A 72 -3.82 0.99 -7.93
CA ILE A 72 -4.17 2.25 -8.60
C ILE A 72 -5.56 2.16 -9.23
N TYR A 73 -5.82 1.08 -9.97
CA TYR A 73 -7.12 0.86 -10.60
C TYR A 73 -8.24 0.78 -9.57
N SER A 74 -8.01 0.09 -8.45
CA SER A 74 -9.00 -0.03 -7.37
C SER A 74 -9.29 1.31 -6.72
N LEU A 75 -8.27 2.16 -6.50
CA LEU A 75 -8.43 3.51 -5.97
C LEU A 75 -9.33 4.36 -6.88
N ASP A 76 -9.04 4.35 -8.18
CA ASP A 76 -9.84 5.05 -9.19
C ASP A 76 -11.30 4.60 -9.16
N ARG A 77 -11.54 3.28 -9.15
CA ARG A 77 -12.89 2.71 -9.09
C ARG A 77 -13.64 3.01 -7.79
N LEU A 78 -12.94 3.03 -6.65
CA LEU A 78 -13.54 3.37 -5.36
C LEU A 78 -14.03 4.82 -5.33
N ILE A 79 -13.25 5.74 -5.88
CA ILE A 79 -13.60 7.17 -5.94
C ILE A 79 -14.76 7.38 -6.92
N ASP A 80 -14.69 6.77 -8.11
CA ASP A 80 -15.71 6.89 -9.15
C ASP A 80 -17.10 6.38 -8.69
N GLN A 81 -17.13 5.29 -7.92
CA GLN A 81 -18.36 4.74 -7.36
C GLN A 81 -18.91 5.55 -6.17
N GLY A 82 -18.06 6.29 -5.47
CA GLY A 82 -18.43 7.15 -4.35
C GLY A 82 -19.36 6.46 -3.35
N SER A 83 -20.48 7.14 -3.03
CA SER A 83 -21.45 6.67 -2.03
C SER A 83 -22.29 5.47 -2.47
N SER A 84 -22.29 5.09 -3.74
CA SER A 84 -22.99 3.90 -4.23
C SER A 84 -22.19 2.60 -4.09
N GLY A 85 -20.87 2.72 -3.84
CA GLY A 85 -19.95 1.60 -3.77
C GLY A 85 -19.55 1.17 -2.35
N LEU A 86 -18.39 0.53 -2.25
CA LEU A 86 -17.84 -0.01 -1.00
C LEU A 86 -17.63 1.05 0.08
N LEU A 87 -17.32 2.28 -0.28
CA LEU A 87 -17.05 3.38 0.65
C LEU A 87 -18.27 3.74 1.51
N ARG A 88 -19.47 3.34 1.11
CA ARG A 88 -20.66 3.48 1.95
C ARG A 88 -20.58 2.63 3.23
N HIS A 89 -19.91 1.49 3.14
CA HIS A 89 -19.91 0.47 4.21
C HIS A 89 -18.57 0.34 4.89
N PHE A 90 -17.47 0.75 4.24
CA PHE A 90 -16.11 0.51 4.71
C PHE A 90 -15.23 1.74 4.52
N ASP A 91 -14.30 1.94 5.44
CA ASP A 91 -13.12 2.74 5.21
C ASP A 91 -12.02 1.84 4.62
N ILE A 92 -11.27 2.33 3.64
CA ILE A 92 -10.28 1.52 2.93
C ILE A 92 -8.88 2.09 3.15
N TYR A 93 -7.99 1.24 3.60
CA TYR A 93 -6.57 1.55 3.77
C TYR A 93 -5.76 0.72 2.79
N MET A 94 -4.93 1.37 1.98
CA MET A 94 -4.10 0.70 0.97
C MET A 94 -2.62 1.00 1.18
N ILE A 95 -1.77 -0.02 1.02
CA ILE A 95 -0.34 0.16 0.76
C ILE A 95 -0.08 -0.19 -0.71
N PRO A 96 0.03 0.81 -1.60
CA PRO A 96 0.09 0.55 -3.04
C PRO A 96 1.36 -0.17 -3.51
N VAL A 97 2.47 0.07 -2.80
CA VAL A 97 3.76 -0.59 -3.06
C VAL A 97 4.44 -0.86 -1.72
N ALA A 98 4.25 -2.05 -1.16
CA ALA A 98 4.81 -2.43 0.13
C ALA A 98 6.35 -2.66 0.05
N ASN A 99 6.87 -3.01 -1.12
CA ASN A 99 8.30 -3.23 -1.37
C ASN A 99 8.82 -2.33 -2.50
N PRO A 100 8.94 -1.00 -2.27
CA PRO A 100 9.35 -0.08 -3.32
C PRO A 100 10.83 -0.23 -3.72
N ASP A 101 11.69 -0.72 -2.82
CA ASP A 101 13.10 -1.00 -3.14
C ASP A 101 13.23 -2.17 -4.11
N GLY A 102 12.57 -3.28 -3.80
CA GLY A 102 12.55 -4.43 -4.69
C GLY A 102 11.88 -4.10 -6.02
N TYR A 103 10.74 -3.39 -6.00
CA TYR A 103 10.05 -2.96 -7.21
C TYR A 103 10.96 -2.11 -8.11
N LYS A 104 11.62 -1.09 -7.56
CA LYS A 104 12.60 -0.29 -8.32
C LYS A 104 13.72 -1.14 -8.89
N HIS A 105 14.22 -2.10 -8.13
CA HIS A 105 15.27 -3.00 -8.57
C HIS A 105 14.85 -3.87 -9.76
N THR A 106 13.60 -4.32 -9.84
CA THR A 106 13.10 -5.12 -10.97
C THR A 106 13.11 -4.36 -12.30
N TRP A 107 13.22 -3.03 -12.27
CA TRP A 107 13.30 -2.17 -13.45
C TRP A 107 14.73 -1.82 -13.85
N SER A 108 15.74 -2.24 -13.08
CA SER A 108 17.13 -1.87 -13.34
C SER A 108 17.73 -2.61 -14.54
N SER A 109 17.33 -3.87 -14.78
CA SER A 109 17.79 -4.66 -15.93
C SER A 109 16.88 -5.87 -16.14
N GLY A 110 16.98 -6.52 -17.30
CA GLY A 110 16.25 -7.77 -17.56
C GLY A 110 16.63 -8.89 -16.57
N ARG A 111 17.88 -8.93 -16.12
CA ARG A 111 18.36 -9.93 -15.14
C ARG A 111 17.71 -9.75 -13.77
N THR A 112 17.33 -8.54 -13.40
CA THR A 112 16.70 -8.23 -12.10
C THR A 112 15.16 -8.27 -12.15
N ARG A 113 14.56 -8.44 -13.34
CA ARG A 113 13.10 -8.46 -13.55
C ARG A 113 12.36 -9.43 -12.60
N MET A 114 12.96 -10.57 -12.31
CA MET A 114 12.36 -11.62 -11.49
C MET A 114 12.74 -11.55 -10.00
N TRP A 115 13.33 -10.44 -9.56
CA TRP A 115 13.63 -10.20 -8.15
C TRP A 115 12.35 -10.15 -7.32
N ARG A 116 12.30 -10.91 -6.20
CA ARG A 116 11.09 -11.05 -5.38
C ARG A 116 11.16 -10.32 -4.05
N LYS A 117 12.25 -10.47 -3.30
CA LYS A 117 12.39 -9.96 -1.93
C LYS A 117 12.66 -8.45 -1.87
N ASN A 118 12.67 -7.87 -0.66
CA ASN A 118 13.15 -6.52 -0.44
C ASN A 118 14.68 -6.44 -0.66
N ARG A 119 15.26 -5.23 -0.56
CA ARG A 119 16.69 -5.01 -0.80
C ARG A 119 17.55 -5.07 0.46
N ARG A 120 16.94 -5.24 1.64
CA ARG A 120 17.71 -5.38 2.88
C ARG A 120 18.58 -6.63 2.84
N PRO A 121 19.89 -6.52 3.15
CA PRO A 121 20.76 -7.69 3.27
C PRO A 121 20.20 -8.64 4.33
N ALA A 122 20.18 -9.94 4.01
CA ALA A 122 19.83 -10.95 5.00
C ALA A 122 21.05 -11.16 5.92
N SER A 123 20.92 -10.91 7.21
CA SER A 123 21.89 -11.43 8.16
C SER A 123 21.74 -12.95 8.23
N ARG A 124 22.85 -13.68 8.29
CA ARG A 124 22.84 -15.17 8.34
C ARG A 124 22.00 -15.74 9.50
N LEU A 125 21.78 -14.97 10.56
CA LEU A 125 21.05 -15.41 11.77
C LEU A 125 19.52 -15.18 11.71
N LEU A 126 19.01 -14.39 10.74
CA LEU A 126 17.59 -14.03 10.68
C LEU A 126 16.81 -14.72 9.57
N PHE A 127 17.42 -15.70 8.86
CA PHE A 127 16.81 -16.31 7.68
C PHE A 127 15.56 -17.15 7.99
N LYS A 128 15.32 -17.53 9.25
CA LYS A 128 14.19 -18.39 9.63
C LYS A 128 12.97 -17.69 10.22
N SER A 129 13.05 -16.40 10.63
CA SER A 129 11.95 -15.77 11.37
C SER A 129 11.31 -14.55 10.71
N LEU A 130 11.82 -14.04 9.59
CA LEU A 130 11.35 -12.78 9.00
C LEU A 130 10.54 -12.93 7.69
N GLN A 131 10.00 -14.10 7.39
CA GLN A 131 8.92 -14.23 6.40
C GLN A 131 7.54 -13.90 6.98
N THR A 132 7.43 -13.71 8.27
CA THR A 132 6.19 -13.36 8.96
C THR A 132 6.24 -11.91 9.45
N TYR A 133 5.56 -11.04 8.75
CA TYR A 133 4.87 -9.84 9.21
C TYR A 133 5.49 -9.06 10.39
N GLN A 134 6.50 -8.21 10.14
CA GLN A 134 6.77 -7.08 11.02
C GLN A 134 6.06 -5.80 10.51
N PHE A 135 4.78 -5.91 10.19
CA PHE A 135 3.99 -4.74 9.89
C PHE A 135 2.57 -4.90 10.42
N TRP A 136 2.42 -4.60 11.71
CA TRP A 136 1.12 -4.38 12.32
C TRP A 136 1.10 -2.99 12.93
N PRO A 137 0.23 -2.07 12.47
CA PRO A 137 0.11 -0.72 13.04
C PRO A 137 -0.54 -0.69 14.43
N GLY A 138 -0.86 -1.85 15.01
CA GLY A 138 -1.73 -1.97 16.18
C GLY A 138 -1.08 -1.78 17.56
N GLN A 139 0.18 -1.35 17.70
CA GLN A 139 0.80 -1.21 19.04
C GLN A 139 0.96 0.22 19.55
N GLN A 140 0.50 1.25 18.86
CA GLN A 140 0.42 2.58 19.47
C GLN A 140 -0.88 3.29 19.06
N GLY A 141 -1.91 3.19 19.92
CA GLY A 141 -3.03 4.12 19.97
C GLY A 141 -4.23 3.80 19.07
N GLY A 142 -5.12 2.92 19.51
CA GLY A 142 -6.55 3.15 19.39
C GLY A 142 -7.22 2.95 18.04
N LEU A 143 -7.02 1.82 17.35
CA LEU A 143 -8.01 1.32 16.41
C LEU A 143 -8.60 0.01 16.97
N SER A 144 -9.56 0.12 17.87
CA SER A 144 -10.43 -0.99 18.28
C SER A 144 -11.46 -1.23 17.20
N GLY A 145 -11.08 -1.96 16.16
CA GLY A 145 -12.00 -2.35 15.11
C GLY A 145 -11.56 -3.67 14.49
N LYS A 146 -12.51 -4.57 14.23
CA LYS A 146 -12.28 -5.88 13.62
C LYS A 146 -11.78 -5.70 12.18
N VAL A 147 -10.48 -5.91 11.94
CA VAL A 147 -9.89 -5.94 10.59
C VAL A 147 -10.08 -7.33 10.01
N LYS A 148 -10.74 -7.44 8.85
CA LYS A 148 -10.78 -8.67 8.08
C LYS A 148 -9.69 -8.66 7.02
N HIS A 149 -8.78 -9.64 7.08
CA HIS A 149 -7.74 -9.84 6.07
C HIS A 149 -8.27 -10.68 4.90
N PHE A 150 -8.07 -10.18 3.70
CA PHE A 150 -8.16 -10.98 2.48
C PHE A 150 -6.75 -11.16 1.92
N HIS A 151 -6.22 -12.36 2.08
CA HIS A 151 -4.95 -12.76 1.44
C HIS A 151 -5.28 -13.51 0.17
N LYS A 152 -4.73 -13.06 -0.97
CA LYS A 152 -4.71 -13.86 -2.19
C LYS A 152 -3.27 -14.36 -2.38
N SER A 153 -3.10 -15.66 -2.22
CA SER A 153 -1.89 -16.42 -2.56
C SER A 153 -1.55 -16.31 -4.04
#